data_b918c75ca34d7f64be435a91f68c0290
#
_entry.id   b918c75ca34d7f64be435a91f68c0290
#
_cell.length_a   1.000
_cell.length_b   1.000
_cell.length_c   1.000
_cell.angle_alpha   90.00
_cell.angle_beta   90.00
_cell.angle_gamma   90.00
#
_symmetry.space_group_name_H-M   'P 1'
#
loop_
_entity.id
_entity.type
_entity.pdbx_description
1 polymer ?
#
loop_
_entity_poly.entity_id
_entity_poly.type
_entity_poly.pdbx_seq_one_letter_code
_entity_poly.pdbx_strand_id
1 'polypeptide(L)'
;MTIVIFGGNGDLAHRKLLPALYNLHVDALLPPRTAIVGVGRKEMTDEAYRAFAKDGVTKFSRRPIDEAAWAAFAATIFFVNASIDGEQGLAPLGARLDIIEHEGQRSGDRVYYLAVPPTLFAPTVQQLARARFVTKEDHPIARIIVEKPIGRDLESARAINDAIAAVFDERQIYRIDHYLGKETVQNILVLRFANSIFEPLFNHKYVDHVQITVAEAEGVGTRAGYYEQAGALRDMVQNHMLQLLSLVAMEPPHSLDADVIRDEKLEILQSLRPLAGAAVDANVVRAQYAAGFDVGKPAPGYREEPGVDPQSRIETYVALQIFIDNWRWAGVPFFLRTGKRLPKRASEISVHLKEVPPILFNADPSARLDQNILTIRIQPDEGMSLGISSKIPGPQVRIYPVKLDFHYGSTFGGSTPEAYERLLLDVMNGDPTLFMRRDAVEAAWRWVMPILERWTAQTDPLPAYPAGNWGPAEADRLLESTGRRWRPL
;
A
#
# COMPACT_ATOMS: atom_id res chain seq x y z
N MET A 1 0.14 25.80 10.66
CA MET A 1 -0.72 24.74 10.05
C MET A 1 -1.44 23.98 11.14
N THR A 2 -2.68 23.55 10.91
CA THR A 2 -3.46 22.73 11.83
C THR A 2 -3.81 21.39 11.17
N ILE A 3 -3.50 20.27 11.81
CA ILE A 3 -3.84 18.92 11.37
C ILE A 3 -5.06 18.46 12.15
N VAL A 4 -6.19 18.28 11.48
CA VAL A 4 -7.46 17.86 12.07
C VAL A 4 -7.70 16.39 11.74
N ILE A 5 -7.74 15.52 12.75
CA ILE A 5 -7.87 14.07 12.60
C ILE A 5 -9.30 13.65 13.00
N PHE A 6 -10.17 13.43 12.01
CA PHE A 6 -11.48 12.83 12.25
C PHE A 6 -11.30 11.36 12.61
N GLY A 7 -11.86 10.93 13.72
CA GLY A 7 -11.55 9.64 14.34
C GLY A 7 -10.24 9.67 15.15
N GLY A 8 -9.89 10.83 15.70
CA GLY A 8 -8.64 11.07 16.42
C GLY A 8 -8.39 10.16 17.63
N ASN A 9 -9.43 9.58 18.22
CA ASN A 9 -9.34 8.60 19.30
C ASN A 9 -9.51 7.14 18.82
N GLY A 10 -9.38 6.88 17.52
CA GLY A 10 -9.45 5.55 16.92
C GLY A 10 -8.09 4.83 16.88
N ASP A 11 -8.14 3.55 16.47
CA ASP A 11 -6.97 2.67 16.41
C ASP A 11 -5.88 3.19 15.46
N LEU A 12 -6.26 3.71 14.28
CA LEU A 12 -5.29 4.27 13.31
C LEU A 12 -4.55 5.48 13.89
N ALA A 13 -5.28 6.40 14.53
CA ALA A 13 -4.67 7.57 15.16
C ALA A 13 -3.69 7.14 16.26
N HIS A 14 -4.09 6.20 17.12
CA HIS A 14 -3.28 5.68 18.22
C HIS A 14 -2.02 4.96 17.75
N ARG A 15 -2.17 4.04 16.77
CA ARG A 15 -1.08 3.16 16.38
C ARG A 15 -0.17 3.72 15.30
N LYS A 16 -0.63 4.69 14.51
CA LYS A 16 0.09 5.17 13.34
C LYS A 16 0.25 6.68 13.30
N LEU A 17 -0.83 7.46 13.35
CA LEU A 17 -0.74 8.89 13.06
C LEU A 17 -0.04 9.67 14.17
N LEU A 18 -0.42 9.46 15.43
CA LEU A 18 0.20 10.17 16.56
C LEU A 18 1.67 9.78 16.75
N PRO A 19 2.07 8.47 16.64
CA PRO A 19 3.48 8.10 16.62
C PRO A 19 4.27 8.72 15.47
N ALA A 20 3.71 8.75 14.25
CA ALA A 20 4.36 9.35 13.08
C ALA A 20 4.57 10.86 13.26
N LEU A 21 3.54 11.57 13.74
CA LEU A 21 3.63 13.01 14.02
C LEU A 21 4.64 13.32 15.14
N TYR A 22 4.74 12.47 16.17
CA TYR A 22 5.78 12.59 17.19
C TYR A 22 7.19 12.43 16.60
N ASN A 23 7.40 11.42 15.75
CA ASN A 23 8.68 11.20 15.10
C ASN A 23 9.07 12.40 14.22
N LEU A 24 8.12 12.94 13.43
CA LEU A 24 8.34 14.14 12.63
C LEU A 24 8.64 15.38 13.51
N HIS A 25 8.02 15.48 14.69
CA HIS A 25 8.32 16.54 15.66
C HIS A 25 9.76 16.46 16.17
N VAL A 26 10.18 15.26 16.58
CA VAL A 26 11.55 15.03 17.09
C VAL A 26 12.60 15.29 16.00
N ASP A 27 12.29 14.94 14.75
CA ASP A 27 13.16 15.20 13.60
C ASP A 27 13.11 16.66 13.11
N ALA A 28 12.35 17.55 13.79
CA ALA A 28 12.13 18.95 13.41
C ALA A 28 11.59 19.14 11.98
N LEU A 29 10.80 18.17 11.49
CA LEU A 29 10.21 18.17 10.14
C LEU A 29 8.75 18.70 10.12
N LEU A 30 8.11 18.86 11.28
CA LEU A 30 6.79 19.51 11.34
C LEU A 30 6.93 21.00 11.02
N PRO A 31 6.01 21.58 10.20
CA PRO A 31 5.96 23.01 9.99
C PRO A 31 5.90 23.78 11.33
N PRO A 32 6.53 24.97 11.41
CA PRO A 32 6.49 25.76 12.63
C PRO A 32 5.07 25.98 13.15
N ARG A 33 4.90 25.90 14.48
CA ARG A 33 3.60 26.12 15.16
C ARG A 33 2.49 25.15 14.70
N THR A 34 2.82 23.94 14.27
CA THR A 34 1.81 22.91 13.95
C THR A 34 0.94 22.61 15.17
N ALA A 35 -0.38 22.55 14.97
CA ALA A 35 -1.33 22.01 15.96
C ALA A 35 -1.92 20.70 15.45
N ILE A 36 -2.21 19.78 16.37
CA ILE A 36 -2.83 18.48 16.08
C ILE A 36 -4.14 18.44 16.87
N VAL A 37 -5.26 18.35 16.15
CA VAL A 37 -6.60 18.37 16.72
C VAL A 37 -7.29 17.04 16.44
N GLY A 38 -7.42 16.20 17.45
CA GLY A 38 -8.25 14.99 17.38
C GLY A 38 -9.72 15.34 17.46
N VAL A 39 -10.54 14.78 16.56
CA VAL A 39 -12.00 14.93 16.57
C VAL A 39 -12.64 13.57 16.77
N GLY A 40 -13.57 13.47 17.72
CA GLY A 40 -14.27 12.23 18.01
C GLY A 40 -15.60 12.43 18.73
N ARG A 41 -16.44 11.39 18.76
CA ARG A 41 -17.77 11.41 19.37
C ARG A 41 -17.75 11.25 20.90
N LYS A 42 -16.71 10.58 21.43
CA LYS A 42 -16.56 10.36 22.87
C LYS A 42 -15.99 11.61 23.50
N GLU A 43 -16.58 12.09 24.57
CA GLU A 43 -16.05 13.20 25.36
C GLU A 43 -14.66 12.84 25.91
N MET A 44 -13.74 13.79 25.73
CA MET A 44 -12.36 13.65 26.18
C MET A 44 -11.78 15.05 26.40
N THR A 45 -11.01 15.23 27.48
CA THR A 45 -10.26 16.48 27.68
C THR A 45 -8.95 16.44 26.88
N ASP A 46 -8.31 17.59 26.70
CA ASP A 46 -6.98 17.66 26.05
C ASP A 46 -5.96 16.78 26.78
N GLU A 47 -6.00 16.78 28.16
CA GLU A 47 -5.11 15.97 29.00
C GLU A 47 -5.34 14.47 28.78
N ALA A 48 -6.59 14.03 28.71
CA ALA A 48 -6.93 12.64 28.46
C ALA A 48 -6.49 12.21 27.04
N TYR A 49 -6.63 13.11 26.05
CA TYR A 49 -6.18 12.84 24.69
C TYR A 49 -4.64 12.82 24.56
N ARG A 50 -3.94 13.70 25.28
CA ARG A 50 -2.47 13.65 25.40
C ARG A 50 -1.99 12.36 26.06
N ALA A 51 -2.69 11.87 27.08
CA ALA A 51 -2.38 10.56 27.68
C ALA A 51 -2.58 9.41 26.70
N PHE A 52 -3.68 9.42 25.93
CA PHE A 52 -3.94 8.47 24.85
C PHE A 52 -2.84 8.52 23.76
N ALA A 53 -2.43 9.71 23.36
CA ALA A 53 -1.35 9.90 22.40
C ALA A 53 0.00 9.38 22.95
N LYS A 54 0.31 9.63 24.24
CA LYS A 54 1.55 9.15 24.88
C LYS A 54 1.60 7.63 24.90
N ASP A 55 0.50 6.98 25.24
CA ASP A 55 0.41 5.50 25.21
C ASP A 55 0.67 4.96 23.79
N GLY A 56 0.07 5.57 22.75
CA GLY A 56 0.32 5.20 21.35
C GLY A 56 1.77 5.39 20.94
N VAL A 57 2.37 6.53 21.24
CA VAL A 57 3.77 6.81 20.94
C VAL A 57 4.69 5.84 21.68
N THR A 58 4.43 5.54 22.94
CA THR A 58 5.24 4.59 23.73
C THR A 58 5.24 3.20 23.13
N LYS A 59 4.09 2.75 22.59
CA LYS A 59 3.91 1.38 22.08
C LYS A 59 4.34 1.21 20.63
N PHE A 60 4.22 2.24 19.81
CA PHE A 60 4.25 2.09 18.35
C PHE A 60 5.24 3.04 17.64
N SER A 61 5.88 3.97 18.35
CA SER A 61 6.95 4.78 17.76
C SER A 61 8.20 3.93 17.47
N ARG A 62 8.91 4.24 16.38
CA ARG A 62 10.20 3.61 16.02
C ARG A 62 11.34 3.99 16.97
N ARG A 63 11.13 4.96 17.83
CA ARG A 63 12.08 5.43 18.82
C ARG A 63 11.45 5.50 20.21
N PRO A 64 12.23 5.37 21.30
CA PRO A 64 11.73 5.59 22.64
C PRO A 64 11.30 7.06 22.82
N ILE A 65 10.42 7.31 23.78
CA ILE A 65 10.01 8.67 24.14
C ILE A 65 11.17 9.39 24.83
N ASP A 66 11.46 10.60 24.37
CA ASP A 66 12.20 11.62 25.11
C ASP A 66 11.21 12.51 25.82
N GLU A 67 11.31 12.67 27.15
CA GLU A 67 10.31 13.39 27.96
C GLU A 67 10.29 14.90 27.66
N ALA A 68 11.42 15.50 27.28
CA ALA A 68 11.46 16.91 26.93
C ALA A 68 10.80 17.17 25.57
N ALA A 69 11.12 16.33 24.57
CA ALA A 69 10.47 16.36 23.26
C ALA A 69 8.98 16.04 23.37
N TRP A 70 8.62 15.09 24.24
CA TRP A 70 7.21 14.78 24.51
C TRP A 70 6.46 15.98 25.08
N ALA A 71 7.00 16.66 26.09
CA ALA A 71 6.35 17.83 26.69
C ALA A 71 6.08 18.93 25.67
N ALA A 72 7.04 19.19 24.78
CA ALA A 72 6.89 20.15 23.67
C ALA A 72 5.83 19.69 22.65
N PHE A 73 5.84 18.41 22.28
CA PHE A 73 4.86 17.83 21.36
C PHE A 73 3.46 17.81 21.97
N ALA A 74 3.30 17.39 23.21
CA ALA A 74 2.01 17.34 23.91
C ALA A 74 1.32 18.71 23.98
N ALA A 75 2.07 19.81 24.10
CA ALA A 75 1.52 21.16 24.08
C ALA A 75 0.85 21.54 22.75
N THR A 76 1.14 20.82 21.68
CA THR A 76 0.52 21.03 20.34
C THR A 76 -0.72 20.19 20.10
N ILE A 77 -1.09 19.30 21.04
CA ILE A 77 -2.18 18.32 20.89
C ILE A 77 -3.42 18.79 21.63
N PHE A 78 -4.55 18.78 20.90
CA PHE A 78 -5.87 19.19 21.39
C PHE A 78 -6.92 18.16 20.97
N PHE A 79 -8.06 18.14 21.69
CA PHE A 79 -9.19 17.29 21.35
C PHE A 79 -10.49 18.09 21.26
N VAL A 80 -11.34 17.72 20.31
CA VAL A 80 -12.67 18.31 20.16
C VAL A 80 -13.71 17.21 20.12
N ASN A 81 -14.67 17.29 21.02
CA ASN A 81 -15.86 16.47 20.94
C ASN A 81 -16.79 17.07 19.86
N ALA A 82 -16.88 16.39 18.74
CA ALA A 82 -17.80 16.73 17.66
C ALA A 82 -18.29 15.48 16.95
N SER A 83 -19.56 15.49 16.55
CA SER A 83 -20.17 14.42 15.75
C SER A 83 -20.59 14.96 14.39
N ILE A 84 -20.23 14.24 13.35
CA ILE A 84 -20.60 14.58 11.97
C ILE A 84 -22.12 14.50 11.80
N ASP A 85 -22.78 13.60 12.52
CA ASP A 85 -24.23 13.35 12.44
C ASP A 85 -25.00 14.09 13.57
N GLY A 86 -24.30 14.90 14.41
CA GLY A 86 -24.93 15.64 15.50
C GLY A 86 -25.61 16.91 15.03
N GLU A 87 -26.59 17.40 15.82
CA GLU A 87 -27.32 18.65 15.53
C GLU A 87 -26.40 19.87 15.38
N GLN A 88 -25.34 19.92 16.16
CA GLN A 88 -24.34 21.01 16.11
C GLN A 88 -23.31 20.83 14.98
N GLY A 89 -23.24 19.65 14.35
CA GLY A 89 -22.28 19.36 13.29
C GLY A 89 -20.82 19.67 13.72
N LEU A 90 -20.12 20.47 12.91
CA LEU A 90 -18.74 20.88 13.17
C LEU A 90 -18.61 22.25 13.86
N ALA A 91 -19.68 22.86 14.38
CA ALA A 91 -19.59 24.16 15.06
C ALA A 91 -18.64 24.14 16.28
N PRO A 92 -18.62 23.09 17.15
CA PRO A 92 -17.64 23.02 18.24
C PRO A 92 -16.20 22.99 17.75
N LEU A 93 -15.95 22.30 16.62
CA LEU A 93 -14.63 22.29 15.98
C LEU A 93 -14.23 23.68 15.51
N GLY A 94 -15.14 24.40 14.85
CA GLY A 94 -14.89 25.79 14.38
C GLY A 94 -14.47 26.70 15.51
N ALA A 95 -15.27 26.78 16.56
CA ALA A 95 -14.97 27.60 17.73
C ALA A 95 -13.62 27.27 18.38
N ARG A 96 -13.28 25.96 18.41
CA ARG A 96 -11.99 25.52 18.97
C ARG A 96 -10.81 25.85 18.07
N LEU A 97 -10.97 25.69 16.75
CA LEU A 97 -9.94 26.04 15.75
C LEU A 97 -9.62 27.53 15.81
N ASP A 98 -10.62 28.38 15.90
CA ASP A 98 -10.44 29.84 15.99
C ASP A 98 -9.56 30.21 17.21
N ILE A 99 -9.79 29.59 18.37
CA ILE A 99 -8.97 29.80 19.58
C ILE A 99 -7.54 29.30 19.35
N ILE A 100 -7.38 28.03 18.90
CA ILE A 100 -6.07 27.39 18.72
C ILE A 100 -5.25 28.16 17.67
N GLU A 101 -5.85 28.59 16.59
CA GLU A 101 -5.16 29.28 15.51
C GLU A 101 -4.79 30.72 15.89
N HIS A 102 -5.69 31.44 16.58
CA HIS A 102 -5.43 32.79 17.05
C HIS A 102 -4.33 32.81 18.13
N GLU A 103 -4.47 32.02 19.21
CA GLU A 103 -3.48 31.95 20.28
C GLU A 103 -2.11 31.47 19.81
N GLY A 104 -2.08 30.49 18.86
CA GLY A 104 -0.86 29.97 18.26
C GLY A 104 -0.29 30.83 17.13
N GLN A 105 -0.94 31.93 16.77
CA GLN A 105 -0.55 32.77 15.60
C GLN A 105 -0.32 31.92 14.35
N ARG A 106 -1.27 31.04 14.00
CA ARG A 106 -1.20 30.11 12.87
C ARG A 106 -1.82 30.73 11.61
N SER A 107 -1.38 30.24 10.45
CA SER A 107 -1.77 30.74 9.12
C SER A 107 -3.22 30.45 8.71
N GLY A 108 -3.94 29.59 9.46
CA GLY A 108 -5.23 29.06 9.02
C GLY A 108 -5.12 27.91 8.01
N ASP A 109 -3.90 27.51 7.62
CA ASP A 109 -3.68 26.34 6.77
C ASP A 109 -4.07 25.05 7.51
N ARG A 110 -4.88 24.21 6.87
CA ARG A 110 -5.47 23.02 7.50
C ARG A 110 -5.28 21.76 6.66
N VAL A 111 -4.94 20.66 7.32
CA VAL A 111 -4.95 19.31 6.78
C VAL A 111 -6.03 18.51 7.49
N TYR A 112 -7.01 18.00 6.77
CA TYR A 112 -8.09 17.18 7.29
C TYR A 112 -7.79 15.71 7.03
N TYR A 113 -7.61 14.93 8.07
CA TYR A 113 -7.36 13.50 7.98
C TYR A 113 -8.64 12.70 8.27
N LEU A 114 -9.11 11.90 7.32
CA LEU A 114 -10.29 11.04 7.48
C LEU A 114 -9.88 9.65 8.03
N ALA A 115 -9.58 9.57 9.34
CA ALA A 115 -9.33 8.30 10.05
C ALA A 115 -10.65 7.66 10.54
N VAL A 116 -11.68 7.71 9.71
CA VAL A 116 -13.05 7.21 9.96
C VAL A 116 -13.44 6.14 8.93
N PRO A 117 -14.48 5.32 9.19
CA PRO A 117 -14.98 4.39 8.18
C PRO A 117 -15.38 5.10 6.88
N PRO A 118 -15.25 4.44 5.71
CA PRO A 118 -15.54 5.03 4.39
C PRO A 118 -16.95 5.59 4.24
N THR A 119 -17.93 5.02 4.96
CA THR A 119 -19.31 5.51 5.00
C THR A 119 -19.42 6.93 5.55
N LEU A 120 -18.43 7.41 6.29
CA LEU A 120 -18.40 8.75 6.86
C LEU A 120 -17.58 9.75 6.00
N PHE A 121 -16.94 9.33 4.90
CA PHE A 121 -16.15 10.25 4.09
C PHE A 121 -17.02 11.36 3.48
N ALA A 122 -18.05 10.98 2.73
CA ALA A 122 -18.95 11.95 2.10
C ALA A 122 -19.68 12.85 3.13
N PRO A 123 -20.28 12.33 4.21
CA PRO A 123 -20.84 13.17 5.27
C PRO A 123 -19.84 14.16 5.88
N THR A 124 -18.60 13.72 6.17
CA THR A 124 -17.56 14.60 6.74
C THR A 124 -17.23 15.73 5.79
N VAL A 125 -17.02 15.42 4.51
CA VAL A 125 -16.68 16.42 3.48
C VAL A 125 -17.83 17.44 3.31
N GLN A 126 -19.08 16.99 3.31
CA GLN A 126 -20.24 17.86 3.25
C GLN A 126 -20.31 18.81 4.47
N GLN A 127 -20.01 18.32 5.67
CA GLN A 127 -19.98 19.15 6.87
C GLN A 127 -18.83 20.17 6.84
N LEU A 128 -17.65 19.79 6.32
CA LEU A 128 -16.54 20.72 6.09
C LEU A 128 -16.95 21.88 5.15
N ALA A 129 -17.67 21.56 4.07
CA ALA A 129 -18.19 22.57 3.15
C ALA A 129 -19.23 23.49 3.81
N ARG A 130 -20.19 22.91 4.55
CA ARG A 130 -21.21 23.69 5.28
C ARG A 130 -20.60 24.63 6.32
N ALA A 131 -19.57 24.17 7.01
CA ALA A 131 -18.83 24.96 8.00
C ALA A 131 -17.89 26.01 7.36
N ARG A 132 -17.78 26.03 6.02
CA ARG A 132 -16.85 26.89 5.26
C ARG A 132 -15.39 26.73 5.69
N PHE A 133 -15.00 25.51 6.03
CA PHE A 133 -13.62 25.19 6.43
C PHE A 133 -12.69 24.93 5.26
N VAL A 134 -13.22 24.86 4.06
CA VAL A 134 -12.49 24.55 2.83
C VAL A 134 -12.56 25.73 1.89
N THR A 135 -11.41 26.11 1.38
CA THR A 135 -11.28 27.02 0.26
C THR A 135 -10.53 26.32 -0.87
N LYS A 136 -10.85 26.67 -2.11
CA LYS A 136 -10.11 26.24 -3.30
C LYS A 136 -8.97 27.21 -3.65
N GLU A 137 -8.84 28.27 -2.88
CA GLU A 137 -7.76 29.26 -3.00
C GLU A 137 -6.45 28.67 -2.45
N ASP A 138 -5.34 29.28 -2.83
CA ASP A 138 -4.01 28.82 -2.39
C ASP A 138 -3.73 29.20 -0.92
N HIS A 139 -4.44 30.17 -0.36
CA HIS A 139 -4.30 30.58 1.04
C HIS A 139 -5.65 31.02 1.65
N PRO A 140 -6.02 30.56 2.85
CA PRO A 140 -5.33 29.47 3.59
C PRO A 140 -5.44 28.13 2.87
N ILE A 141 -4.40 27.31 3.00
CA ILE A 141 -4.35 25.97 2.39
C ILE A 141 -5.36 25.05 3.08
N ALA A 142 -6.18 24.35 2.27
CA ALA A 142 -7.02 23.25 2.74
C ALA A 142 -6.67 21.97 2.00
N ARG A 143 -6.23 20.92 2.69
CA ARG A 143 -5.92 19.60 2.12
C ARG A 143 -6.69 18.51 2.84
N ILE A 144 -7.04 17.45 2.13
CA ILE A 144 -7.75 16.31 2.71
C ILE A 144 -6.99 15.00 2.44
N ILE A 145 -6.84 14.20 3.49
CA ILE A 145 -6.27 12.85 3.43
C ILE A 145 -7.39 11.84 3.54
N VAL A 146 -7.44 10.92 2.58
CA VAL A 146 -8.46 9.88 2.47
C VAL A 146 -7.80 8.52 2.57
N GLU A 147 -8.23 7.73 3.55
CA GLU A 147 -7.75 6.37 3.79
C GLU A 147 -8.45 5.34 2.90
N LYS A 148 -7.79 4.20 2.71
CA LYS A 148 -8.44 3.04 2.11
C LYS A 148 -9.49 2.42 3.06
N PRO A 149 -10.50 1.75 2.50
CA PRO A 149 -10.78 1.52 1.08
C PRO A 149 -11.51 2.70 0.43
N ILE A 150 -11.11 3.01 -0.82
CA ILE A 150 -11.84 3.98 -1.64
C ILE A 150 -12.84 3.21 -2.50
N GLY A 151 -14.02 3.00 -1.94
CA GLY A 151 -15.05 2.16 -2.51
C GLY A 151 -14.81 0.66 -2.30
N ARG A 152 -15.82 -0.14 -2.67
CA ARG A 152 -15.80 -1.60 -2.73
C ARG A 152 -16.00 -2.14 -4.16
N ASP A 153 -16.34 -1.25 -5.07
CA ASP A 153 -16.57 -1.42 -6.49
C ASP A 153 -16.39 -0.06 -7.20
N LEU A 154 -16.47 -0.05 -8.52
CA LEU A 154 -16.28 1.16 -9.31
C LEU A 154 -17.34 2.24 -9.02
N GLU A 155 -18.60 1.84 -8.78
CA GLU A 155 -19.71 2.76 -8.53
C GLU A 155 -19.51 3.49 -7.20
N SER A 156 -19.26 2.75 -6.12
CA SER A 156 -19.03 3.34 -4.80
C SER A 156 -17.72 4.15 -4.74
N ALA A 157 -16.68 3.76 -5.48
CA ALA A 157 -15.46 4.54 -5.60
C ALA A 157 -15.71 5.88 -6.29
N ARG A 158 -16.50 5.90 -7.37
CA ARG A 158 -16.93 7.14 -8.03
C ARG A 158 -17.75 8.02 -7.12
N ALA A 159 -18.72 7.44 -6.41
CA ALA A 159 -19.57 8.19 -5.48
C ALA A 159 -18.74 8.88 -4.38
N ILE A 160 -17.74 8.20 -3.81
CA ILE A 160 -16.81 8.79 -2.84
C ILE A 160 -15.97 9.90 -3.51
N ASN A 161 -15.40 9.64 -4.68
CA ASN A 161 -14.59 10.61 -5.41
C ASN A 161 -15.40 11.86 -5.79
N ASP A 162 -16.64 11.70 -6.26
CA ASP A 162 -17.53 12.81 -6.62
C ASP A 162 -17.89 13.66 -5.40
N ALA A 163 -18.20 13.01 -4.27
CA ALA A 163 -18.51 13.73 -3.03
C ALA A 163 -17.31 14.59 -2.55
N ILE A 164 -16.09 14.07 -2.66
CA ILE A 164 -14.88 14.80 -2.27
C ILE A 164 -14.57 15.90 -3.28
N ALA A 165 -14.66 15.63 -4.57
CA ALA A 165 -14.37 16.59 -5.65
C ALA A 165 -15.38 17.76 -5.71
N ALA A 166 -16.59 17.57 -5.17
CA ALA A 166 -17.55 18.66 -5.02
C ALA A 166 -17.04 19.79 -4.10
N VAL A 167 -16.12 19.47 -3.18
CA VAL A 167 -15.64 20.39 -2.13
C VAL A 167 -14.16 20.74 -2.30
N PHE A 168 -13.32 19.79 -2.68
CA PHE A 168 -11.87 19.94 -2.84
C PHE A 168 -11.47 19.78 -4.31
N ASP A 169 -10.47 20.52 -4.76
CA ASP A 169 -9.81 20.26 -6.03
C ASP A 169 -8.87 19.05 -5.92
N GLU A 170 -8.61 18.35 -7.04
CA GLU A 170 -7.77 17.14 -7.02
C GLU A 170 -6.38 17.38 -6.41
N ARG A 171 -5.80 18.58 -6.60
CA ARG A 171 -4.53 19.01 -6.00
C ARG A 171 -4.55 19.08 -4.46
N GLN A 172 -5.75 19.15 -3.87
CA GLN A 172 -5.97 19.20 -2.43
C GLN A 172 -6.27 17.82 -1.82
N ILE A 173 -6.42 16.77 -2.66
CA ILE A 173 -6.87 15.44 -2.26
C ILE A 173 -5.70 14.45 -2.26
N TYR A 174 -5.45 13.84 -1.10
CA TYR A 174 -4.36 12.90 -0.87
C TYR A 174 -4.94 11.53 -0.50
N ARG A 175 -5.10 10.63 -1.50
CA ARG A 175 -5.59 9.26 -1.29
C ARG A 175 -4.43 8.36 -0.94
N ILE A 176 -4.42 7.86 0.29
CA ILE A 176 -3.31 7.05 0.81
C ILE A 176 -3.33 5.64 0.25
N ASP A 177 -2.16 5.25 -0.26
CA ASP A 177 -1.68 3.88 -0.30
C ASP A 177 -0.38 3.81 0.49
N HIS A 178 -0.42 3.19 1.68
CA HIS A 178 0.74 3.18 2.57
C HIS A 178 1.95 2.40 2.03
N TYR A 179 1.79 1.57 0.98
CA TYR A 179 2.92 0.95 0.27
C TYR A 179 3.76 1.98 -0.46
N LEU A 180 3.14 3.02 -1.04
CA LEU A 180 3.85 4.08 -1.74
C LEU A 180 4.73 4.93 -0.79
N GLY A 181 4.36 4.99 0.49
CA GLY A 181 5.17 5.67 1.51
C GLY A 181 6.41 4.89 2.00
N LYS A 182 6.61 3.64 1.54
CA LYS A 182 7.80 2.85 1.92
C LYS A 182 9.02 3.26 1.11
N GLU A 183 10.17 3.43 1.78
CA GLU A 183 11.44 3.83 1.17
C GLU A 183 11.84 2.92 0.00
N THR A 184 11.70 1.62 0.16
CA THR A 184 12.02 0.64 -0.89
C THR A 184 11.11 0.74 -2.10
N VAL A 185 9.86 1.16 -1.93
CA VAL A 185 8.93 1.38 -3.05
C VAL A 185 9.27 2.66 -3.79
N GLN A 186 9.59 3.75 -3.08
CA GLN A 186 10.08 4.99 -3.68
C GLN A 186 11.38 4.77 -4.45
N ASN A 187 12.26 3.91 -3.90
CA ASN A 187 13.53 3.58 -4.54
C ASN A 187 13.38 2.84 -5.88
N ILE A 188 12.21 2.29 -6.21
CA ILE A 188 11.99 1.68 -7.55
C ILE A 188 12.26 2.70 -8.65
N LEU A 189 11.82 3.95 -8.47
CA LEU A 189 12.08 5.03 -9.44
C LEU A 189 13.57 5.33 -9.56
N VAL A 190 14.27 5.44 -8.42
CA VAL A 190 15.73 5.69 -8.40
C VAL A 190 16.48 4.51 -9.00
N LEU A 191 16.11 3.27 -8.62
CA LEU A 191 16.72 2.06 -9.19
C LEU A 191 16.60 2.04 -10.70
N ARG A 192 15.42 2.30 -11.24
CA ARG A 192 15.17 2.25 -12.67
C ARG A 192 15.81 3.39 -13.43
N PHE A 193 15.65 4.64 -12.97
CA PHE A 193 15.91 5.82 -13.78
C PHE A 193 17.20 6.56 -13.44
N ALA A 194 17.82 6.26 -12.28
CA ALA A 194 19.14 6.82 -11.94
C ALA A 194 20.31 5.85 -12.24
N ASN A 195 20.03 4.66 -12.77
CA ASN A 195 21.05 3.65 -13.07
C ASN A 195 20.96 3.20 -14.52
N SER A 196 21.96 3.55 -15.31
CA SER A 196 22.02 3.28 -16.76
C SER A 196 21.97 1.78 -17.13
N ILE A 197 22.26 0.88 -16.19
CA ILE A 197 22.26 -0.57 -16.45
C ILE A 197 20.87 -1.20 -16.34
N PHE A 198 19.91 -0.58 -15.65
CA PHE A 198 18.60 -1.21 -15.42
C PHE A 198 17.56 -0.81 -16.46
N GLU A 199 17.38 0.48 -16.75
CA GLU A 199 16.31 0.92 -17.64
C GLU A 199 16.31 0.22 -19.01
N PRO A 200 17.48 0.02 -19.68
CA PRO A 200 17.50 -0.73 -20.96
C PRO A 200 17.04 -2.17 -20.85
N LEU A 201 17.05 -2.78 -19.65
CA LEU A 201 16.63 -4.16 -19.43
C LEU A 201 15.14 -4.32 -19.14
N PHE A 202 14.45 -3.26 -18.70
CA PHE A 202 13.05 -3.30 -18.29
C PHE A 202 12.10 -3.25 -19.49
N ASN A 203 12.13 -4.29 -20.34
CA ASN A 203 11.25 -4.42 -21.51
C ASN A 203 11.18 -5.89 -21.98
N HIS A 204 10.27 -6.14 -22.92
CA HIS A 204 10.02 -7.48 -23.51
C HIS A 204 11.22 -8.15 -24.19
N LYS A 205 12.28 -7.41 -24.54
CA LYS A 205 13.48 -7.98 -25.17
C LYS A 205 14.31 -8.77 -24.17
N TYR A 206 14.37 -8.30 -22.92
CA TYR A 206 15.27 -8.85 -21.90
C TYR A 206 14.52 -9.53 -20.75
N VAL A 207 13.32 -9.07 -20.40
CA VAL A 207 12.52 -9.65 -19.30
C VAL A 207 11.75 -10.86 -19.81
N ASP A 208 11.86 -11.97 -19.08
CA ASP A 208 11.06 -13.17 -19.29
C ASP A 208 9.70 -13.04 -18.58
N HIS A 209 9.72 -12.66 -17.31
CA HIS A 209 8.51 -12.39 -16.53
C HIS A 209 8.82 -11.55 -15.28
N VAL A 210 7.78 -11.05 -14.66
CA VAL A 210 7.85 -10.34 -13.37
C VAL A 210 6.97 -11.05 -12.36
N GLN A 211 7.43 -11.19 -11.11
CA GLN A 211 6.60 -11.69 -10.01
C GLN A 211 6.48 -10.61 -8.92
N ILE A 212 5.27 -10.41 -8.42
CA ILE A 212 4.97 -9.54 -7.28
C ILE A 212 4.27 -10.37 -6.23
N THR A 213 4.94 -10.61 -5.10
CA THR A 213 4.38 -11.35 -3.97
C THR A 213 4.17 -10.44 -2.79
N VAL A 214 2.96 -10.43 -2.23
CA VAL A 214 2.64 -9.77 -0.97
C VAL A 214 2.02 -10.81 -0.05
N ALA A 215 2.82 -11.37 0.84
CA ALA A 215 2.45 -12.43 1.76
C ALA A 215 2.23 -11.90 3.17
N GLU A 216 1.12 -12.31 3.80
CA GLU A 216 0.80 -12.06 5.20
C GLU A 216 0.82 -13.38 5.99
N ALA A 217 1.55 -13.41 7.11
CA ALA A 217 1.56 -14.58 7.99
C ALA A 217 0.30 -14.62 8.88
N GLU A 218 -0.24 -13.45 9.21
CA GLU A 218 -1.39 -13.33 10.09
C GLU A 218 -2.69 -13.77 9.39
N GLY A 219 -3.65 -14.30 10.18
CA GLY A 219 -5.03 -14.52 9.77
C GLY A 219 -5.85 -13.23 9.84
N VAL A 220 -7.19 -13.36 9.75
CA VAL A 220 -8.07 -12.18 9.81
C VAL A 220 -8.26 -11.66 11.23
N GLY A 221 -8.20 -12.52 12.25
CA GLY A 221 -8.32 -12.16 13.65
C GLY A 221 -9.55 -11.29 13.94
N THR A 222 -9.36 -10.18 14.66
CA THR A 222 -10.44 -9.23 15.00
C THR A 222 -10.98 -8.43 13.82
N ARG A 223 -10.41 -8.55 12.63
CA ARG A 223 -10.82 -7.83 11.43
C ARG A 223 -11.74 -8.64 10.50
N ALA A 224 -12.32 -9.75 10.98
CA ALA A 224 -13.18 -10.62 10.20
C ALA A 224 -14.32 -9.85 9.50
N GLY A 225 -15.05 -8.99 10.21
CA GLY A 225 -16.16 -8.23 9.64
C GLY A 225 -15.75 -7.25 8.50
N TYR A 226 -14.55 -6.69 8.56
CA TYR A 226 -13.99 -5.92 7.45
C TYR A 226 -13.63 -6.85 6.28
N TYR A 227 -12.97 -7.96 6.58
CA TYR A 227 -12.42 -8.84 5.56
C TYR A 227 -13.52 -9.59 4.79
N GLU A 228 -14.63 -9.90 5.43
CA GLU A 228 -15.84 -10.45 4.78
C GLU A 228 -16.41 -9.53 3.67
N GLN A 229 -16.11 -8.24 3.73
CA GLN A 229 -16.52 -7.28 2.70
C GLN A 229 -15.44 -7.01 1.66
N ALA A 230 -14.17 -7.22 2.01
CA ALA A 230 -13.04 -6.88 1.17
C ALA A 230 -12.52 -8.09 0.36
N GLY A 231 -12.09 -9.16 1.02
CA GLY A 231 -11.31 -10.22 0.41
C GLY A 231 -9.91 -9.78 -0.03
N ALA A 232 -9.11 -10.72 -0.48
CA ALA A 232 -7.72 -10.46 -0.88
C ALA A 232 -7.61 -9.59 -2.15
N LEU A 233 -8.56 -9.73 -3.08
CA LEU A 233 -8.54 -8.97 -4.33
C LEU A 233 -8.73 -7.47 -4.09
N ARG A 234 -9.73 -7.09 -3.31
CA ARG A 234 -10.00 -5.68 -2.98
C ARG A 234 -9.00 -5.12 -1.98
N ASP A 235 -8.60 -5.92 -0.97
CA ASP A 235 -7.72 -5.43 0.09
C ASP A 235 -6.28 -5.20 -0.39
N MET A 236 -5.79 -6.01 -1.34
CA MET A 236 -4.39 -6.02 -1.74
C MET A 236 -4.15 -5.77 -3.23
N VAL A 237 -4.91 -6.41 -4.12
CA VAL A 237 -4.62 -6.33 -5.56
C VAL A 237 -5.05 -5.00 -6.13
N GLN A 238 -6.30 -4.60 -5.93
CA GLN A 238 -6.92 -3.39 -6.48
C GLN A 238 -6.15 -2.10 -6.15
N ASN A 239 -5.40 -2.11 -5.08
CA ASN A 239 -4.60 -0.97 -4.61
C ASN A 239 -3.11 -1.27 -4.65
N HIS A 240 -2.55 -1.77 -3.56
CA HIS A 240 -1.10 -1.93 -3.35
C HIS A 240 -0.38 -2.63 -4.50
N MET A 241 -0.88 -3.79 -4.94
CA MET A 241 -0.17 -4.57 -5.95
C MET A 241 -0.24 -3.95 -7.34
N LEU A 242 -1.36 -3.33 -7.71
CA LEU A 242 -1.46 -2.57 -8.96
C LEU A 242 -0.61 -1.30 -8.93
N GLN A 243 -0.43 -0.65 -7.76
CA GLN A 243 0.51 0.46 -7.61
C GLN A 243 1.97 0.00 -7.75
N LEU A 244 2.35 -1.11 -7.13
CA LEU A 244 3.69 -1.70 -7.29
C LEU A 244 3.95 -2.09 -8.76
N LEU A 245 2.98 -2.73 -9.42
CA LEU A 245 3.05 -3.07 -10.82
C LEU A 245 3.26 -1.83 -11.69
N SER A 246 2.51 -0.76 -11.44
CA SER A 246 2.62 0.50 -12.20
C SER A 246 4.03 1.10 -12.09
N LEU A 247 4.60 1.17 -10.88
CA LEU A 247 5.96 1.69 -10.66
C LEU A 247 7.05 0.86 -11.36
N VAL A 248 6.87 -0.47 -11.39
CA VAL A 248 7.81 -1.36 -12.08
C VAL A 248 7.70 -1.24 -13.60
N ALA A 249 6.48 -1.00 -14.10
CA ALA A 249 6.19 -1.12 -15.53
C ALA A 249 6.15 0.22 -16.29
N MET A 250 6.00 1.37 -15.61
CA MET A 250 5.84 2.69 -16.23
C MET A 250 7.00 3.09 -17.13
N GLU A 251 6.75 3.98 -18.07
CA GLU A 251 7.79 4.61 -18.87
C GLU A 251 8.62 5.60 -18.03
N PRO A 252 9.85 5.95 -18.43
CA PRO A 252 10.60 7.01 -17.76
C PRO A 252 9.86 8.34 -17.85
N PRO A 253 9.47 8.97 -16.72
CA PRO A 253 8.83 10.26 -16.75
C PRO A 253 9.81 11.33 -17.22
N HIS A 254 9.35 12.34 -17.96
CA HIS A 254 10.20 13.42 -18.43
C HIS A 254 10.61 14.42 -17.34
N SER A 255 9.91 14.41 -16.20
CA SER A 255 10.25 15.13 -14.97
C SER A 255 9.81 14.35 -13.73
N LEU A 256 10.30 14.76 -12.55
CA LEU A 256 9.85 14.21 -11.27
C LEU A 256 8.60 14.89 -10.72
N ASP A 257 7.94 15.72 -11.52
CA ASP A 257 6.68 16.34 -11.12
C ASP A 257 5.61 15.28 -10.84
N ALA A 258 4.85 15.50 -9.79
CA ALA A 258 3.89 14.52 -9.30
C ALA A 258 2.87 14.10 -10.36
N ASP A 259 2.37 15.03 -11.16
CA ASP A 259 1.38 14.72 -12.20
C ASP A 259 1.99 13.86 -13.31
N VAL A 260 3.24 14.13 -13.71
CA VAL A 260 3.94 13.35 -14.73
C VAL A 260 4.13 11.90 -14.28
N ILE A 261 4.58 11.68 -13.04
CA ILE A 261 4.73 10.32 -12.48
C ILE A 261 3.37 9.62 -12.39
N ARG A 262 2.31 10.35 -12.00
CA ARG A 262 0.96 9.77 -11.88
C ARG A 262 0.35 9.46 -13.25
N ASP A 263 0.67 10.22 -14.29
CA ASP A 263 0.26 9.95 -15.66
C ASP A 263 0.88 8.65 -16.17
N GLU A 264 2.20 8.45 -16.03
CA GLU A 264 2.88 7.23 -16.43
C GLU A 264 2.32 5.99 -15.70
N LYS A 265 2.00 6.12 -14.40
CA LYS A 265 1.34 5.04 -13.65
C LYS A 265 -0.06 4.74 -14.17
N LEU A 266 -0.83 5.76 -14.54
CA LEU A 266 -2.18 5.61 -15.09
C LEU A 266 -2.15 4.90 -16.44
N GLU A 267 -1.20 5.23 -17.32
CA GLU A 267 -1.04 4.56 -18.62
C GLU A 267 -0.85 3.05 -18.48
N ILE A 268 -0.09 2.61 -17.47
CA ILE A 268 0.05 1.18 -17.19
C ILE A 268 -1.29 0.56 -16.77
N LEU A 269 -2.04 1.20 -15.87
CA LEU A 269 -3.34 0.68 -15.43
C LEU A 269 -4.36 0.59 -16.58
N GLN A 270 -4.31 1.54 -17.51
CA GLN A 270 -5.16 1.57 -18.71
C GLN A 270 -4.73 0.55 -19.75
N SER A 271 -3.45 0.18 -19.78
CA SER A 271 -2.87 -0.81 -20.68
C SER A 271 -2.97 -2.24 -20.17
N LEU A 272 -3.51 -2.47 -18.98
CA LEU A 272 -3.74 -3.82 -18.46
C LEU A 272 -4.72 -4.57 -19.38
N ARG A 273 -4.32 -5.75 -19.86
CA ARG A 273 -5.23 -6.61 -20.65
C ARG A 273 -6.48 -6.95 -19.83
N PRO A 274 -7.68 -6.71 -20.35
CA PRO A 274 -8.91 -7.03 -19.64
C PRO A 274 -9.01 -8.53 -19.33
N LEU A 275 -9.40 -8.87 -18.10
CA LEU A 275 -9.72 -10.22 -17.67
C LEU A 275 -11.23 -10.33 -17.49
N ALA A 276 -11.91 -11.05 -18.40
CA ALA A 276 -13.36 -11.26 -18.34
C ALA A 276 -13.72 -12.67 -18.77
N GLY A 277 -14.84 -13.21 -18.28
CA GLY A 277 -15.35 -14.52 -18.64
C GLY A 277 -14.32 -15.64 -18.44
N ALA A 278 -14.08 -16.44 -19.50
CA ALA A 278 -13.13 -17.55 -19.47
C ALA A 278 -11.67 -17.12 -19.23
N ALA A 279 -11.31 -15.87 -19.55
CA ALA A 279 -9.97 -15.38 -19.27
C ALA A 279 -9.72 -15.23 -17.74
N VAL A 280 -10.74 -14.97 -16.94
CA VAL A 280 -10.64 -15.01 -15.48
C VAL A 280 -10.31 -16.42 -15.00
N ASP A 281 -11.04 -17.42 -15.51
CA ASP A 281 -10.86 -18.81 -15.08
C ASP A 281 -9.47 -19.36 -15.45
N ALA A 282 -8.89 -18.88 -16.55
CA ALA A 282 -7.57 -19.30 -17.01
C ALA A 282 -6.41 -18.58 -16.33
N ASN A 283 -6.60 -17.34 -15.88
CA ASN A 283 -5.50 -16.49 -15.42
C ASN A 283 -5.63 -16.03 -13.96
N VAL A 284 -6.69 -16.40 -13.26
CA VAL A 284 -6.93 -15.97 -11.87
C VAL A 284 -7.29 -17.16 -10.99
N VAL A 285 -6.52 -17.33 -9.92
CA VAL A 285 -6.78 -18.34 -8.89
C VAL A 285 -7.19 -17.63 -7.61
N ARG A 286 -8.29 -18.06 -6.98
CA ARG A 286 -8.71 -17.63 -5.64
C ARG A 286 -8.85 -18.82 -4.71
N ALA A 287 -8.54 -18.63 -3.42
CA ALA A 287 -8.65 -19.71 -2.43
C ALA A 287 -8.90 -19.17 -1.02
N GLN A 288 -9.23 -20.08 -0.10
CA GLN A 288 -9.30 -19.78 1.33
C GLN A 288 -8.28 -20.61 2.10
N TYR A 289 -7.70 -20.06 3.19
CA TYR A 289 -6.90 -20.90 4.08
C TYR A 289 -7.79 -21.82 4.91
N ALA A 290 -7.38 -23.08 4.98
CA ALA A 290 -7.91 -24.11 5.87
C ALA A 290 -7.07 -24.19 7.14
N ALA A 291 -7.53 -24.97 8.13
CA ALA A 291 -6.74 -25.26 9.30
C ALA A 291 -5.36 -25.81 8.93
N GLY A 292 -4.35 -25.43 9.69
CA GLY A 292 -2.96 -25.80 9.44
C GLY A 292 -2.05 -25.41 10.60
N PHE A 293 -0.86 -24.92 10.30
CA PHE A 293 0.12 -24.54 11.31
C PHE A 293 0.70 -23.16 11.01
N ASP A 294 0.85 -22.35 12.06
CA ASP A 294 1.55 -21.06 12.03
C ASP A 294 2.73 -21.15 13.00
N VAL A 295 3.96 -21.12 12.48
CA VAL A 295 5.20 -21.27 13.27
C VAL A 295 5.12 -22.46 14.23
N GLY A 296 4.64 -23.60 13.73
CA GLY A 296 4.53 -24.85 14.51
C GLY A 296 3.35 -24.92 15.48
N LYS A 297 2.47 -23.91 15.55
CA LYS A 297 1.26 -23.91 16.35
C LYS A 297 0.03 -24.16 15.47
N PRO A 298 -0.98 -24.92 15.94
CA PRO A 298 -2.22 -25.06 15.20
C PRO A 298 -2.86 -23.70 14.91
N ALA A 299 -3.30 -23.50 13.68
CA ALA A 299 -4.01 -22.32 13.23
C ALA A 299 -5.37 -22.71 12.65
N PRO A 300 -6.45 -21.98 12.97
CA PRO A 300 -7.79 -22.26 12.43
C PRO A 300 -7.84 -21.96 10.94
N GLY A 301 -8.80 -22.60 10.25
CA GLY A 301 -9.20 -22.21 8.90
C GLY A 301 -9.99 -20.92 8.91
N TYR A 302 -10.12 -20.28 7.74
CA TYR A 302 -10.79 -19.00 7.61
C TYR A 302 -12.23 -19.00 8.17
N ARG A 303 -13.01 -20.02 7.84
CA ARG A 303 -14.40 -20.17 8.28
C ARG A 303 -14.54 -20.56 9.76
N GLU A 304 -13.42 -20.87 10.40
CA GLU A 304 -13.34 -21.20 11.84
C GLU A 304 -12.90 -19.97 12.67
N GLU A 305 -12.47 -18.88 11.99
CA GLU A 305 -12.08 -17.65 12.68
C GLU A 305 -13.30 -16.95 13.30
N PRO A 306 -13.16 -16.36 14.50
CA PRO A 306 -14.27 -15.64 15.15
C PRO A 306 -14.80 -14.50 14.28
N GLY A 307 -16.12 -14.47 14.07
CA GLY A 307 -16.81 -13.42 13.30
C GLY A 307 -16.80 -13.61 11.79
N VAL A 308 -16.31 -14.74 11.29
CA VAL A 308 -16.43 -15.16 9.89
C VAL A 308 -17.70 -16.03 9.72
N ASP A 309 -18.41 -15.81 8.62
CA ASP A 309 -19.52 -16.69 8.25
C ASP A 309 -19.00 -18.10 7.91
N PRO A 310 -19.47 -19.18 8.57
CA PRO A 310 -19.07 -20.56 8.24
C PRO A 310 -19.30 -20.97 6.77
N GLN A 311 -20.16 -20.25 6.05
CA GLN A 311 -20.41 -20.45 4.62
C GLN A 311 -19.73 -19.39 3.74
N SER A 312 -18.85 -18.56 4.30
CA SER A 312 -18.16 -17.50 3.58
C SER A 312 -17.47 -18.01 2.31
N ARG A 313 -17.60 -17.24 1.25
CA ARG A 313 -16.94 -17.46 -0.04
C ARG A 313 -15.92 -16.36 -0.37
N ILE A 314 -15.54 -15.59 0.64
CA ILE A 314 -14.56 -14.52 0.49
C ILE A 314 -13.17 -15.14 0.37
N GLU A 315 -12.45 -14.77 -0.63
CA GLU A 315 -11.08 -15.25 -0.88
C GLU A 315 -10.09 -14.65 0.10
N THR A 316 -9.20 -15.49 0.64
CA THR A 316 -8.07 -15.09 1.48
C THR A 316 -6.74 -15.19 0.76
N TYR A 317 -6.78 -15.67 -0.49
CA TYR A 317 -5.64 -15.81 -1.38
C TYR A 317 -6.09 -15.51 -2.82
N VAL A 318 -5.22 -14.79 -3.53
CA VAL A 318 -5.37 -14.56 -4.97
C VAL A 318 -4.02 -14.69 -5.65
N ALA A 319 -4.00 -15.41 -6.79
CA ALA A 319 -2.89 -15.37 -7.73
C ALA A 319 -3.41 -15.01 -9.13
N LEU A 320 -2.66 -14.19 -9.86
CA LEU A 320 -3.05 -13.69 -11.17
C LEU A 320 -1.86 -13.77 -12.13
N GLN A 321 -2.17 -14.09 -13.38
CA GLN A 321 -1.31 -13.82 -14.53
C GLN A 321 -1.89 -12.65 -15.31
N ILE A 322 -1.11 -11.57 -15.44
CA ILE A 322 -1.53 -10.31 -16.06
C ILE A 322 -0.61 -10.01 -17.24
N PHE A 323 -1.14 -9.34 -18.26
CA PHE A 323 -0.38 -8.79 -19.37
C PHE A 323 -0.64 -7.30 -19.49
N ILE A 324 0.38 -6.57 -19.93
CA ILE A 324 0.32 -5.14 -20.21
C ILE A 324 0.43 -5.00 -21.74
N ASP A 325 -0.64 -4.52 -22.36
CA ASP A 325 -0.74 -4.40 -23.83
C ASP A 325 -0.15 -3.06 -24.30
N ASN A 326 1.17 -2.92 -24.13
CA ASN A 326 1.97 -1.83 -24.68
C ASN A 326 3.26 -2.37 -25.33
N TRP A 327 3.99 -1.51 -26.05
CA TRP A 327 5.21 -1.91 -26.75
C TRP A 327 6.32 -2.39 -25.80
N ARG A 328 6.44 -1.80 -24.63
CA ARG A 328 7.48 -2.16 -23.66
C ARG A 328 7.32 -3.58 -23.13
N TRP A 329 6.10 -3.99 -22.85
CA TRP A 329 5.79 -5.23 -22.14
C TRP A 329 5.07 -6.27 -23.00
N ALA A 330 5.02 -6.08 -24.32
CA ALA A 330 4.31 -6.99 -25.22
C ALA A 330 4.74 -8.45 -25.01
N GLY A 331 3.81 -9.29 -24.55
CA GLY A 331 4.01 -10.72 -24.33
C GLY A 331 4.72 -11.11 -23.03
N VAL A 332 5.12 -10.14 -22.17
CA VAL A 332 5.71 -10.43 -20.88
C VAL A 332 4.60 -10.67 -19.84
N PRO A 333 4.53 -11.86 -19.20
CA PRO A 333 3.59 -12.11 -18.13
C PRO A 333 4.07 -11.48 -16.82
N PHE A 334 3.13 -10.89 -16.09
CA PHE A 334 3.28 -10.45 -14.71
C PHE A 334 2.47 -11.39 -13.83
N PHE A 335 3.13 -12.04 -12.88
CA PHE A 335 2.50 -12.92 -11.91
C PHE A 335 2.38 -12.22 -10.57
N LEU A 336 1.16 -12.03 -10.10
CA LEU A 336 0.88 -11.43 -8.80
C LEU A 336 0.30 -12.48 -7.87
N ARG A 337 0.76 -12.53 -6.61
CA ARG A 337 0.09 -13.33 -5.58
C ARG A 337 0.06 -12.62 -4.23
N THR A 338 -1.04 -12.80 -3.54
CA THR A 338 -1.22 -12.34 -2.15
C THR A 338 -2.08 -13.32 -1.38
N GLY A 339 -1.89 -13.39 -0.08
CA GLY A 339 -2.73 -14.24 0.78
C GLY A 339 -2.41 -14.07 2.25
N LYS A 340 -3.33 -14.54 3.08
CA LYS A 340 -3.20 -14.64 4.54
C LYS A 340 -2.78 -16.03 4.96
N ARG A 341 -2.26 -16.16 6.19
CA ARG A 341 -1.73 -17.45 6.72
C ARG A 341 -0.71 -18.10 5.80
N LEU A 342 0.07 -17.28 5.08
CA LEU A 342 1.24 -17.76 4.33
C LEU A 342 2.42 -18.01 5.30
N PRO A 343 3.46 -18.78 4.90
CA PRO A 343 4.52 -19.20 5.82
C PRO A 343 5.26 -18.07 6.52
N LYS A 344 5.31 -16.89 5.91
CA LYS A 344 5.93 -15.70 6.50
C LYS A 344 5.37 -14.43 5.87
N ARG A 345 5.50 -13.32 6.60
CA ARG A 345 5.26 -11.99 6.06
C ARG A 345 6.40 -11.62 5.11
N ALA A 346 6.06 -11.31 3.85
CA ALA A 346 7.03 -10.85 2.86
C ALA A 346 6.34 -10.04 1.75
N SER A 347 6.99 -8.96 1.32
CA SER A 347 6.59 -8.23 0.12
C SER A 347 7.80 -8.07 -0.77
N GLU A 348 7.73 -8.61 -1.98
CA GLU A 348 8.86 -8.69 -2.89
C GLU A 348 8.40 -8.53 -4.34
N ILE A 349 9.25 -7.87 -5.13
CA ILE A 349 9.15 -7.83 -6.59
C ILE A 349 10.39 -8.51 -7.15
N SER A 350 10.22 -9.47 -8.07
CA SER A 350 11.33 -10.09 -8.77
C SER A 350 11.15 -9.97 -10.29
N VAL A 351 12.17 -9.43 -10.94
CA VAL A 351 12.25 -9.29 -12.40
C VAL A 351 13.20 -10.38 -12.91
N HIS A 352 12.65 -11.34 -13.63
CA HIS A 352 13.38 -12.47 -14.19
C HIS A 352 13.80 -12.14 -15.61
N LEU A 353 15.11 -12.12 -15.87
CA LEU A 353 15.63 -11.89 -17.21
C LEU A 353 15.56 -13.19 -18.02
N LYS A 354 15.52 -13.06 -19.34
CA LYS A 354 15.54 -14.22 -20.25
C LYS A 354 16.79 -15.05 -20.03
N GLU A 355 16.67 -16.36 -20.21
CA GLU A 355 17.79 -17.29 -20.19
C GLU A 355 18.83 -16.90 -21.25
N VAL A 356 20.11 -17.08 -20.93
CA VAL A 356 21.15 -16.94 -21.94
C VAL A 356 21.10 -18.13 -22.92
N PRO A 357 21.41 -17.92 -24.21
CA PRO A 357 21.43 -19.00 -25.18
C PRO A 357 22.40 -20.13 -24.73
N PRO A 358 22.01 -21.41 -24.80
CA PRO A 358 22.82 -22.54 -24.34
C PRO A 358 23.92 -22.90 -25.37
N ILE A 359 24.85 -21.97 -25.62
CA ILE A 359 25.88 -22.15 -26.66
C ILE A 359 27.25 -22.42 -26.05
N LEU A 360 27.67 -21.60 -25.04
CA LEU A 360 29.04 -21.64 -24.56
C LEU A 360 29.25 -22.48 -23.29
N PHE A 361 28.27 -22.50 -22.40
CA PHE A 361 28.44 -23.07 -21.05
C PHE A 361 27.52 -24.26 -20.77
N ASN A 362 26.71 -24.68 -21.72
CA ASN A 362 25.79 -25.81 -21.60
C ASN A 362 26.26 -27.04 -22.37
N ALA A 363 27.52 -27.44 -22.15
CA ALA A 363 28.02 -28.72 -22.67
C ALA A 363 27.28 -29.93 -22.06
N ASP A 364 26.68 -29.77 -20.88
CA ASP A 364 25.81 -30.75 -20.20
C ASP A 364 24.36 -30.25 -20.21
N PRO A 365 23.43 -30.94 -20.88
CA PRO A 365 22.00 -30.56 -20.91
C PRO A 365 21.34 -30.53 -19.54
N SER A 366 21.96 -31.17 -18.52
CA SER A 366 21.47 -31.13 -17.12
C SER A 366 21.94 -29.90 -16.35
N ALA A 367 22.91 -29.13 -16.86
CA ALA A 367 23.50 -27.96 -16.21
C ALA A 367 22.97 -26.66 -16.83
N ARG A 368 21.67 -26.41 -16.72
CA ARG A 368 21.12 -25.09 -17.09
C ARG A 368 21.71 -24.00 -16.20
N LEU A 369 22.09 -22.88 -16.83
CA LEU A 369 22.44 -21.67 -16.09
C LEU A 369 21.19 -21.08 -15.47
N ASP A 370 21.32 -20.63 -14.21
CA ASP A 370 20.22 -19.90 -13.56
C ASP A 370 19.96 -18.57 -14.28
N GLN A 371 18.70 -18.19 -14.36
CA GLN A 371 18.31 -16.87 -14.86
C GLN A 371 18.90 -15.78 -13.98
N ASN A 372 19.26 -14.65 -14.59
CA ASN A 372 19.55 -13.45 -13.79
C ASN A 372 18.24 -12.89 -13.24
N ILE A 373 18.20 -12.64 -11.95
CA ILE A 373 17.00 -12.17 -11.25
C ILE A 373 17.35 -10.90 -10.46
N LEU A 374 16.69 -9.80 -10.79
CA LEU A 374 16.68 -8.61 -9.96
C LEU A 374 15.54 -8.72 -8.97
N THR A 375 15.85 -8.66 -7.68
CA THR A 375 14.86 -8.78 -6.60
C THR A 375 14.84 -7.49 -5.79
N ILE A 376 13.64 -6.93 -5.57
CA ILE A 376 13.38 -5.76 -4.71
C ILE A 376 12.58 -6.27 -3.51
N ARG A 377 13.20 -6.29 -2.33
CA ARG A 377 12.55 -6.66 -1.07
C ARG A 377 11.97 -5.42 -0.42
N ILE A 378 10.64 -5.39 -0.26
CA ILE A 378 9.91 -4.26 0.31
C ILE A 378 9.78 -4.41 1.83
N GLN A 379 9.58 -5.64 2.31
CA GLN A 379 9.51 -5.98 3.73
C GLN A 379 9.66 -7.50 3.93
N PRO A 380 10.15 -8.00 5.10
CA PRO A 380 10.67 -7.22 6.23
C PRO A 380 12.11 -6.74 6.01
N ASP A 381 12.89 -7.43 5.18
CA ASP A 381 14.32 -7.15 4.93
C ASP A 381 14.44 -6.19 3.74
N GLU A 382 14.30 -4.91 4.00
CA GLU A 382 14.34 -3.87 2.97
C GLU A 382 15.69 -3.86 2.22
N GLY A 383 15.61 -3.96 0.88
CA GLY A 383 16.82 -4.02 0.07
C GLY A 383 16.59 -4.52 -1.34
N MET A 384 17.67 -4.81 -2.04
CA MET A 384 17.64 -5.40 -3.37
C MET A 384 18.78 -6.40 -3.56
N SER A 385 18.59 -7.36 -4.46
CA SER A 385 19.65 -8.27 -4.87
C SER A 385 19.60 -8.54 -6.37
N LEU A 386 20.78 -8.72 -6.97
CA LEU A 386 20.94 -9.17 -8.34
C LEU A 386 21.64 -10.52 -8.35
N GLY A 387 20.92 -11.56 -8.82
CA GLY A 387 21.47 -12.89 -9.05
C GLY A 387 22.23 -12.93 -10.37
N ILE A 388 23.50 -13.33 -10.34
CA ILE A 388 24.34 -13.48 -11.52
C ILE A 388 25.14 -14.78 -11.45
N SER A 389 25.64 -15.26 -12.58
CA SER A 389 26.53 -16.41 -12.67
C SER A 389 28.00 -15.99 -12.56
N SER A 390 28.80 -16.73 -11.80
CA SER A 390 30.24 -16.52 -11.65
C SER A 390 31.00 -17.83 -11.77
N LYS A 391 32.26 -17.76 -12.23
CA LYS A 391 33.15 -18.92 -12.27
C LYS A 391 33.68 -19.22 -10.87
N ILE A 392 33.58 -20.50 -10.44
CA ILE A 392 34.29 -20.95 -9.23
C ILE A 392 35.81 -20.91 -9.46
N PRO A 393 36.61 -20.39 -8.53
CA PRO A 393 38.07 -20.44 -8.63
C PRO A 393 38.59 -21.89 -8.83
N GLY A 394 39.55 -22.06 -9.75
CA GLY A 394 40.12 -23.36 -10.04
C GLY A 394 40.42 -23.54 -11.55
N PRO A 395 41.06 -24.68 -11.93
CA PRO A 395 41.47 -24.92 -13.30
C PRO A 395 40.34 -25.27 -14.27
N GLN A 396 39.19 -25.68 -13.76
CA GLN A 396 38.00 -25.99 -14.56
C GLN A 396 37.03 -24.81 -14.62
N VAL A 397 36.30 -24.70 -15.73
CA VAL A 397 35.22 -23.75 -15.85
C VAL A 397 33.96 -24.35 -15.19
N ARG A 398 33.77 -24.04 -13.91
CA ARG A 398 32.56 -24.42 -13.16
C ARG A 398 31.80 -23.13 -12.80
N ILE A 399 30.52 -23.06 -13.16
CA ILE A 399 29.69 -21.88 -12.95
C ILE A 399 28.86 -22.09 -11.69
N TYR A 400 28.69 -21.00 -10.92
CA TYR A 400 27.93 -20.98 -9.69
C TYR A 400 27.14 -19.68 -9.57
N PRO A 401 25.86 -19.72 -9.13
CA PRO A 401 25.08 -18.52 -8.91
C PRO A 401 25.60 -17.75 -7.69
N VAL A 402 25.80 -16.44 -7.86
CA VAL A 402 26.17 -15.53 -6.78
C VAL A 402 25.16 -14.37 -6.72
N LYS A 403 25.06 -13.72 -5.55
CA LYS A 403 24.18 -12.58 -5.35
C LYS A 403 25.00 -11.34 -5.02
N LEU A 404 24.70 -10.26 -5.73
CA LEU A 404 25.03 -8.90 -5.31
C LEU A 404 23.90 -8.41 -4.45
N ASP A 405 24.14 -8.14 -3.20
CA ASP A 405 23.08 -7.89 -2.21
C ASP A 405 23.28 -6.53 -1.54
N PHE A 406 22.20 -5.76 -1.46
CA PHE A 406 22.13 -4.47 -0.81
C PHE A 406 21.00 -4.47 0.21
N HIS A 407 21.30 -4.06 1.44
CA HIS A 407 20.32 -3.89 2.52
C HIS A 407 20.34 -2.46 3.05
N TYR A 408 19.17 -1.86 3.20
CA TYR A 408 19.03 -0.49 3.71
C TYR A 408 19.63 -0.35 5.11
N GLY A 409 19.27 -1.23 6.02
CA GLY A 409 19.69 -1.17 7.41
C GLY A 409 21.21 -1.23 7.60
N SER A 410 21.92 -2.07 6.83
CA SER A 410 23.39 -2.17 6.92
C SER A 410 24.12 -1.06 6.20
N THR A 411 23.51 -0.44 5.18
CA THR A 411 24.18 0.56 4.34
C THR A 411 23.98 1.97 4.86
N PHE A 412 22.77 2.32 5.28
CA PHE A 412 22.48 3.70 5.70
C PHE A 412 22.42 3.86 7.21
N GLY A 413 22.36 2.77 7.96
CA GLY A 413 22.22 2.78 9.43
C GLY A 413 20.85 3.28 9.90
N GLY A 414 20.46 2.94 11.12
CA GLY A 414 19.23 3.42 11.74
C GLY A 414 17.96 2.71 11.27
N SER A 415 16.84 3.07 11.89
CA SER A 415 15.52 2.61 11.50
C SER A 415 14.99 3.50 10.37
N THR A 416 14.57 2.90 9.26
CA THR A 416 13.84 3.58 8.19
C THR A 416 12.58 4.26 8.74
N PRO A 417 12.26 5.50 8.30
CA PRO A 417 11.00 6.14 8.65
C PRO A 417 9.80 5.26 8.29
N GLU A 418 8.77 5.27 9.12
CA GLU A 418 7.52 4.60 8.77
C GLU A 418 6.81 5.31 7.61
N ALA A 419 6.09 4.53 6.80
CA ALA A 419 5.36 5.06 5.64
C ALA A 419 4.46 6.27 5.97
N TYR A 420 3.82 6.27 7.14
CA TYR A 420 2.97 7.38 7.58
C TYR A 420 3.75 8.65 7.91
N GLU A 421 5.00 8.56 8.39
CA GLU A 421 5.85 9.73 8.60
C GLU A 421 6.08 10.44 7.26
N ARG A 422 6.46 9.68 6.22
CA ARG A 422 6.68 10.20 4.89
C ARG A 422 5.42 10.79 4.28
N LEU A 423 4.31 10.06 4.29
CA LEU A 423 3.06 10.50 3.68
C LEU A 423 2.49 11.76 4.34
N LEU A 424 2.55 11.86 5.69
CA LEU A 424 2.12 13.06 6.38
C LEU A 424 2.99 14.27 6.03
N LEU A 425 4.31 14.07 5.95
CA LEU A 425 5.25 15.13 5.55
C LEU A 425 4.96 15.61 4.13
N ASP A 426 4.74 14.71 3.18
CA ASP A 426 4.44 15.05 1.79
C ASP A 426 3.13 15.85 1.69
N VAL A 427 2.08 15.46 2.43
CA VAL A 427 0.84 16.25 2.48
C VAL A 427 1.09 17.65 3.04
N MET A 428 1.86 17.79 4.12
CA MET A 428 2.18 19.10 4.69
C MET A 428 2.97 19.98 3.71
N ASN A 429 3.84 19.38 2.91
CA ASN A 429 4.61 20.08 1.88
C ASN A 429 3.83 20.30 0.57
N GLY A 430 2.69 19.64 0.39
CA GLY A 430 1.90 19.73 -0.84
C GLY A 430 2.41 18.87 -1.98
N ASP A 431 3.17 17.82 -1.67
CA ASP A 431 3.66 16.86 -2.67
C ASP A 431 2.70 15.66 -2.82
N PRO A 432 1.97 15.53 -3.94
CA PRO A 432 1.04 14.44 -4.17
C PRO A 432 1.68 13.23 -4.90
N THR A 433 3.00 13.17 -5.07
CA THR A 433 3.70 12.13 -5.86
C THR A 433 3.38 10.72 -5.39
N LEU A 434 3.31 10.49 -4.07
CA LEU A 434 3.06 9.19 -3.46
C LEU A 434 1.57 8.89 -3.20
N PHE A 435 0.67 9.70 -3.76
CA PHE A 435 -0.77 9.55 -3.55
C PHE A 435 -1.49 9.15 -4.83
N MET A 436 -2.54 8.35 -4.66
CA MET A 436 -3.36 7.92 -5.79
C MET A 436 -4.22 9.05 -6.32
N ARG A 437 -4.20 9.24 -7.62
CA ARG A 437 -5.11 10.17 -8.31
C ARG A 437 -6.44 9.46 -8.58
N ARG A 438 -7.53 10.25 -8.66
CA ARG A 438 -8.89 9.74 -8.89
C ARG A 438 -8.99 8.77 -10.06
N ASP A 439 -8.44 9.13 -11.20
CA ASP A 439 -8.50 8.34 -12.43
C ASP A 439 -7.77 6.99 -12.32
N ALA A 440 -6.64 6.95 -11.61
CA ALA A 440 -5.91 5.72 -11.32
C ALA A 440 -6.72 4.77 -10.42
N VAL A 441 -7.39 5.29 -9.39
CA VAL A 441 -8.29 4.50 -8.52
C VAL A 441 -9.43 3.92 -9.35
N GLU A 442 -10.07 4.72 -10.20
CA GLU A 442 -11.18 4.28 -11.05
C GLU A 442 -10.72 3.31 -12.15
N ALA A 443 -9.50 3.48 -12.71
CA ALA A 443 -8.93 2.55 -13.68
C ALA A 443 -8.65 1.18 -13.04
N ALA A 444 -8.07 1.17 -11.83
CA ALA A 444 -7.84 -0.05 -11.07
C ALA A 444 -9.15 -0.80 -10.78
N TRP A 445 -10.19 -0.08 -10.33
CA TRP A 445 -11.53 -0.69 -10.13
C TRP A 445 -12.13 -1.22 -11.42
N ARG A 446 -12.06 -0.48 -12.52
CA ARG A 446 -12.59 -0.91 -13.82
C ARG A 446 -11.96 -2.23 -14.28
N TRP A 447 -10.67 -2.39 -14.03
CA TRP A 447 -9.95 -3.61 -14.40
C TRP A 447 -10.32 -4.79 -13.48
N VAL A 448 -10.55 -4.57 -12.18
CA VAL A 448 -10.88 -5.61 -11.21
C VAL A 448 -12.35 -6.06 -11.26
N MET A 449 -13.28 -5.17 -11.67
CA MET A 449 -14.72 -5.46 -11.65
C MET A 449 -15.11 -6.74 -12.40
N PRO A 450 -14.65 -7.02 -13.63
CA PRO A 450 -15.04 -8.25 -14.34
C PRO A 450 -14.60 -9.54 -13.63
N ILE A 451 -13.53 -9.50 -12.85
CA ILE A 451 -13.07 -10.63 -12.00
C ILE A 451 -14.09 -10.87 -10.90
N LEU A 452 -14.51 -9.82 -10.21
CA LEU A 452 -15.50 -9.90 -9.12
C LEU A 452 -16.85 -10.37 -9.63
N GLU A 453 -17.30 -9.87 -10.78
CA GLU A 453 -18.54 -10.27 -11.45
C GLU A 453 -18.51 -11.76 -11.80
N ARG A 454 -17.40 -12.24 -12.39
CA ARG A 454 -17.22 -13.67 -12.67
C ARG A 454 -17.30 -14.52 -11.41
N TRP A 455 -16.66 -14.08 -10.33
CA TRP A 455 -16.67 -14.81 -9.06
C TRP A 455 -18.04 -14.85 -8.38
N THR A 456 -18.83 -13.78 -8.52
CA THR A 456 -20.20 -13.75 -8.01
C THR A 456 -21.10 -14.76 -8.73
N ALA A 457 -20.88 -14.98 -10.02
CA ALA A 457 -21.63 -15.93 -10.81
C ALA A 457 -21.21 -17.41 -10.60
N GLN A 458 -20.04 -17.65 -9.99
CA GLN A 458 -19.54 -19.01 -9.72
C GLN A 458 -20.14 -19.57 -8.42
N THR A 459 -20.59 -20.82 -8.43
CA THR A 459 -21.15 -21.53 -7.27
C THR A 459 -20.24 -22.63 -6.71
N ASP A 460 -19.19 -23.00 -7.45
CA ASP A 460 -18.27 -24.07 -7.05
C ASP A 460 -17.56 -23.73 -5.73
N PRO A 461 -17.22 -24.74 -4.90
CA PRO A 461 -16.43 -24.55 -3.70
C PRO A 461 -15.09 -23.89 -4.02
N LEU A 462 -14.64 -22.99 -3.15
CA LEU A 462 -13.31 -22.39 -3.31
C LEU A 462 -12.22 -23.43 -3.01
N PRO A 463 -11.14 -23.46 -3.80
CA PRO A 463 -9.92 -24.16 -3.43
C PRO A 463 -9.46 -23.76 -2.03
N ALA A 464 -8.87 -24.70 -1.31
CA ALA A 464 -8.33 -24.47 0.01
C ALA A 464 -6.82 -24.72 0.05
N TYR A 465 -6.10 -23.99 0.91
CA TYR A 465 -4.71 -24.25 1.22
C TYR A 465 -4.51 -24.30 2.73
N PRO A 466 -3.70 -25.23 3.27
CA PRO A 466 -3.42 -25.26 4.70
C PRO A 466 -2.73 -23.97 5.17
N ALA A 467 -3.11 -23.44 6.33
CA ALA A 467 -2.38 -22.35 6.96
C ALA A 467 -0.89 -22.72 7.12
N GLY A 468 0.01 -21.79 6.80
CA GLY A 468 1.45 -22.01 6.75
C GLY A 468 1.99 -22.48 5.41
N ASN A 469 1.16 -22.65 4.37
CA ASN A 469 1.59 -23.00 3.01
C ASN A 469 1.53 -21.78 2.07
N TRP A 470 2.26 -21.86 0.94
CA TRP A 470 2.35 -20.75 -0.04
C TRP A 470 1.12 -20.59 -0.96
N GLY A 471 0.02 -21.21 -0.65
CA GLY A 471 -1.21 -21.15 -1.40
C GLY A 471 -1.66 -22.49 -1.95
N PRO A 472 -2.70 -22.52 -2.78
CA PRO A 472 -3.21 -23.74 -3.40
C PRO A 472 -2.36 -24.19 -4.58
N ALA A 473 -2.39 -25.49 -4.91
CA ALA A 473 -1.65 -26.06 -6.05
C ALA A 473 -2.06 -25.44 -7.41
N GLU A 474 -3.27 -24.92 -7.52
CA GLU A 474 -3.75 -24.19 -8.68
C GLU A 474 -2.88 -22.96 -8.99
N ALA A 475 -2.38 -22.29 -7.94
CA ALA A 475 -1.51 -21.13 -8.10
C ALA A 475 -0.12 -21.50 -8.66
N ASP A 476 0.39 -22.69 -8.33
CA ASP A 476 1.64 -23.21 -8.91
C ASP A 476 1.42 -23.58 -10.37
N ARG A 477 0.32 -24.26 -10.69
CA ARG A 477 -0.05 -24.62 -12.07
C ARG A 477 -0.18 -23.41 -13.00
N LEU A 478 -0.56 -22.25 -12.47
CA LEU A 478 -0.65 -21.01 -13.25
C LEU A 478 0.69 -20.64 -13.89
N LEU A 479 1.81 -20.84 -13.19
CA LEU A 479 3.15 -20.58 -13.72
C LEU A 479 3.72 -21.81 -14.46
N GLU A 480 3.51 -23.02 -13.93
CA GLU A 480 4.04 -24.25 -14.47
C GLU A 480 3.54 -24.51 -15.89
N SER A 481 2.29 -24.12 -16.20
CA SER A 481 1.74 -24.20 -17.55
C SER A 481 2.55 -23.40 -18.59
N THR A 482 3.36 -22.44 -18.12
CA THR A 482 4.26 -21.61 -18.94
C THR A 482 5.73 -21.96 -18.77
N GLY A 483 6.05 -23.07 -18.08
CA GLY A 483 7.41 -23.52 -17.78
C GLY A 483 8.11 -22.71 -16.67
N ARG A 484 7.36 -21.93 -15.90
CA ARG A 484 7.88 -21.04 -14.85
C ARG A 484 7.50 -21.56 -13.45
N ARG A 485 8.09 -20.99 -12.41
CA ARG A 485 7.80 -21.31 -11.01
C ARG A 485 7.78 -20.04 -10.17
N TRP A 486 7.03 -20.08 -9.07
CA TRP A 486 7.14 -19.04 -8.06
C TRP A 486 8.55 -19.04 -7.46
N ARG A 487 9.11 -17.84 -7.37
CA ARG A 487 10.39 -17.66 -6.66
C ARG A 487 10.19 -18.04 -5.18
N PRO A 488 11.06 -18.90 -4.60
CA PRO A 488 11.10 -19.12 -3.17
C PRO A 488 11.48 -17.81 -2.43
N LEU A 489 10.74 -17.46 -1.40
CA LEU A 489 10.97 -16.26 -0.58
C LEU A 489 11.78 -16.57 0.68
#